data_e765dd3e6f62287b2c26ff72fed47fdc
#
_entry.id   e765dd3e6f62287b2c26ff72fed47fdc
#
_cell.length_a   1.000
_cell.length_b   1.000
_cell.length_c   1.000
_cell.angle_alpha   90.00
_cell.angle_beta   90.00
_cell.angle_gamma   90.00
#
_symmetry.space_group_name_H-M   'P 1'
#
loop_
_entity.id
_entity.type
_entity.pdbx_description
1 polymer ?
#
loop_
_entity_poly.entity_id
_entity_poly.type
_entity_poly.pdbx_seq_one_letter_code
_entity_poly.pdbx_strand_id
1 'polypeptide(L)'
;VAVLVGLGALTLAGCGNRPNNLETYYDDPSPAPETSSAPVRPSTSVATPSRVAVDPRAVVLSDEDVAEEGVRPGGGRVSGCLGGLAAGVRQSASWVYPSGSVLTNEVTSYPDRVGAAVVSGAKCGGVVVSLPVAEGVAAQRAWCEGATCSVLLAKGNVVSALSVAASTPARAQDAAKRLVPKLAARLAGVASVQP
;
A
#
# COMPACT_ATOMS: atom_id res chain seq x y z
N VAL A 1 18.31 -39.18 -24.37
CA VAL A 1 17.36 -40.08 -25.03
C VAL A 1 16.00 -39.94 -24.40
N ALA A 2 14.97 -39.82 -25.24
CA ALA A 2 13.53 -39.80 -25.00
C ALA A 2 12.89 -38.47 -24.59
N VAL A 3 12.34 -37.84 -25.62
CA VAL A 3 11.32 -36.80 -25.63
C VAL A 3 9.96 -37.45 -25.35
N LEU A 4 9.18 -36.90 -24.43
CA LEU A 4 7.75 -37.18 -24.33
C LEU A 4 6.96 -35.85 -24.42
N VAL A 5 6.36 -35.71 -25.60
CA VAL A 5 5.36 -34.66 -25.92
C VAL A 5 4.03 -35.12 -25.37
N GLY A 6 3.46 -34.32 -24.43
CA GLY A 6 2.11 -34.49 -23.92
C GLY A 6 1.20 -33.42 -24.51
N LEU A 7 0.36 -33.79 -25.48
CA LEU A 7 -0.80 -33.00 -25.94
C LEU A 7 -1.89 -33.13 -24.89
N GLY A 8 -2.35 -32.02 -24.33
CA GLY A 8 -3.54 -31.92 -23.45
C GLY A 8 -4.57 -31.01 -24.06
N ALA A 9 -5.73 -31.58 -24.36
CA ALA A 9 -6.85 -31.02 -25.11
C ALA A 9 -7.55 -29.85 -24.39
N LEU A 10 -7.85 -28.80 -25.15
CA LEU A 10 -8.82 -27.75 -24.81
C LEU A 10 -10.25 -28.32 -24.85
N THR A 11 -10.98 -28.22 -23.75
CA THR A 11 -12.45 -28.34 -23.75
C THR A 11 -13.07 -26.97 -23.59
N LEU A 12 -13.64 -26.48 -24.69
CA LEU A 12 -14.62 -25.38 -24.73
C LEU A 12 -15.97 -25.95 -24.35
N ALA A 13 -16.60 -25.44 -23.32
CA ALA A 13 -18.02 -25.56 -23.04
C ALA A 13 -18.42 -24.30 -22.26
N GLY A 14 -19.44 -23.54 -22.56
CA GLY A 14 -20.62 -23.65 -23.38
C GLY A 14 -21.45 -22.42 -23.02
N CYS A 15 -21.89 -21.65 -24.01
CA CYS A 15 -22.80 -20.52 -23.87
C CYS A 15 -24.17 -21.01 -23.37
N GLY A 16 -24.53 -20.64 -22.15
CA GLY A 16 -25.89 -20.79 -21.62
C GLY A 16 -26.78 -19.67 -22.15
N ASN A 17 -27.62 -20.04 -23.13
CA ASN A 17 -28.69 -19.22 -23.69
C ASN A 17 -29.79 -19.05 -22.63
N ARG A 18 -30.05 -17.82 -22.13
CA ARG A 18 -31.24 -17.54 -21.35
C ARG A 18 -32.38 -17.18 -22.30
N PRO A 19 -33.52 -17.87 -22.28
CA PRO A 19 -34.69 -17.46 -23.05
C PRO A 19 -35.27 -16.17 -22.49
N ASN A 20 -35.45 -15.20 -23.36
CA ASN A 20 -36.28 -14.01 -23.12
C ASN A 20 -37.75 -14.45 -22.91
N ASN A 21 -38.25 -14.32 -21.69
CA ASN A 21 -39.69 -14.34 -21.45
C ASN A 21 -40.24 -12.94 -21.71
N LEU A 22 -40.60 -12.71 -22.94
CA LEU A 22 -41.56 -11.69 -23.37
C LEU A 22 -42.93 -12.35 -23.37
N GLU A 23 -43.69 -12.19 -22.31
CA GLU A 23 -45.15 -12.35 -22.19
C GLU A 23 -45.51 -11.83 -20.81
N THR A 24 -46.40 -10.94 -20.58
CA THR A 24 -47.70 -10.71 -21.16
C THR A 24 -48.13 -9.29 -20.84
N TYR A 25 -48.56 -8.60 -21.87
CA TYR A 25 -49.26 -7.34 -21.74
C TYR A 25 -50.70 -7.65 -21.33
N TYR A 26 -51.09 -7.34 -20.09
CA TYR A 26 -52.48 -7.22 -19.70
C TYR A 26 -52.71 -5.78 -19.28
N ASP A 27 -53.51 -5.11 -20.09
CA ASP A 27 -54.18 -3.86 -19.76
C ASP A 27 -55.08 -4.07 -18.55
N ASP A 28 -54.77 -3.46 -17.43
CA ASP A 28 -55.69 -3.29 -16.32
C ASP A 28 -55.86 -1.79 -16.07
N PRO A 29 -57.10 -1.26 -16.00
CA PRO A 29 -57.36 0.16 -15.94
C PRO A 29 -56.88 0.76 -14.60
N SER A 30 -56.04 1.76 -14.74
CA SER A 30 -55.46 2.58 -13.70
C SER A 30 -56.47 3.18 -12.72
N PRO A 31 -56.31 2.99 -11.42
CA PRO A 31 -56.85 3.93 -10.44
C PRO A 31 -55.96 5.15 -10.33
N ALA A 32 -56.57 6.31 -10.18
CA ALA A 32 -55.93 7.62 -10.11
C ALA A 32 -54.78 7.70 -9.09
N PRO A 33 -53.72 8.51 -9.35
CA PRO A 33 -52.62 8.65 -8.43
C PRO A 33 -53.02 9.44 -7.18
N GLU A 34 -53.07 8.74 -6.06
CA GLU A 34 -53.04 9.44 -4.76
C GLU A 34 -51.64 10.05 -4.59
N THR A 35 -51.59 11.38 -4.54
CA THR A 35 -50.41 12.17 -4.29
C THR A 35 -49.99 11.96 -2.84
N SER A 36 -49.27 10.90 -2.56
CA SER A 36 -48.60 10.69 -1.28
C SER A 36 -47.29 11.47 -1.32
N SER A 37 -47.35 12.71 -0.78
CA SER A 37 -46.15 13.49 -0.52
C SER A 37 -45.37 12.82 0.60
N ALA A 38 -44.43 11.92 0.25
CA ALA A 38 -43.48 11.39 1.18
C ALA A 38 -42.59 12.54 1.68
N PRO A 39 -42.41 12.68 3.00
CA PRO A 39 -41.52 13.71 3.53
C PRO A 39 -40.10 13.45 3.02
N VAL A 40 -39.55 14.42 2.29
CA VAL A 40 -38.16 14.45 1.86
C VAL A 40 -37.31 14.48 3.14
N ARG A 41 -36.78 13.32 3.50
CA ARG A 41 -35.79 13.22 4.57
C ARG A 41 -34.55 13.99 4.13
N PRO A 42 -34.11 15.03 4.84
CA PRO A 42 -32.87 15.69 4.50
C PRO A 42 -31.75 14.64 4.63
N SER A 43 -31.10 14.31 3.51
CA SER A 43 -29.89 13.52 3.52
C SER A 43 -28.83 14.36 4.21
N THR A 44 -28.64 14.13 5.49
CA THR A 44 -27.48 14.62 6.23
C THR A 44 -26.26 13.96 5.60
N SER A 45 -25.65 14.66 4.67
CA SER A 45 -24.31 14.32 4.16
C SER A 45 -23.38 14.41 5.37
N VAL A 46 -23.03 13.26 5.93
CA VAL A 46 -22.01 13.17 6.97
C VAL A 46 -20.72 13.58 6.28
N ALA A 47 -20.28 14.81 6.54
CA ALA A 47 -19.00 15.31 6.07
C ALA A 47 -17.92 14.37 6.64
N THR A 48 -17.28 13.60 5.75
CA THR A 48 -16.11 12.80 6.12
C THR A 48 -15.06 13.76 6.68
N PRO A 49 -14.56 13.56 7.91
CA PRO A 49 -13.57 14.47 8.47
C PRO A 49 -12.37 14.52 7.55
N SER A 50 -12.10 15.72 7.04
CA SER A 50 -10.91 15.98 6.21
C SER A 50 -9.67 15.72 7.07
N ARG A 51 -8.90 14.69 6.75
CA ARG A 51 -7.64 14.42 7.43
C ARG A 51 -6.65 15.52 7.12
N VAL A 52 -5.93 15.98 8.15
CA VAL A 52 -4.87 16.98 7.97
C VAL A 52 -3.85 16.42 6.97
N ALA A 53 -3.62 17.16 5.90
CA ALA A 53 -2.62 16.79 4.90
C ALA A 53 -1.22 16.91 5.54
N VAL A 54 -0.51 15.80 5.63
CA VAL A 54 0.89 15.77 6.06
C VAL A 54 1.76 15.91 4.83
N ASP A 55 2.72 16.84 4.85
CA ASP A 55 3.72 16.95 3.79
C ASP A 55 4.71 15.78 3.91
N PRO A 56 4.78 14.86 2.92
CA PRO A 56 5.69 13.73 2.95
C PRO A 56 7.17 14.13 3.04
N ARG A 57 7.53 15.38 2.61
CA ARG A 57 8.90 15.89 2.69
C ARG A 57 9.40 16.03 4.12
N ALA A 58 8.51 16.32 5.07
CA ALA A 58 8.86 16.43 6.47
C ALA A 58 9.13 15.06 7.14
N VAL A 59 8.70 13.97 6.50
CA VAL A 59 8.71 12.61 7.06
C VAL A 59 9.74 11.70 6.38
N VAL A 60 10.08 11.98 5.11
CA VAL A 60 11.10 11.19 4.40
C VAL A 60 12.46 11.32 5.11
N LEU A 61 13.25 10.24 5.14
CA LEU A 61 14.59 10.27 5.70
C LEU A 61 15.45 11.34 5.01
N SER A 62 16.28 12.01 5.78
CA SER A 62 17.28 12.96 5.31
C SER A 62 18.69 12.32 5.27
N ASP A 63 19.64 13.02 4.67
CA ASP A 63 21.04 12.59 4.66
C ASP A 63 21.62 12.44 6.08
N GLU A 64 21.18 13.28 7.03
CA GLU A 64 21.57 13.20 8.43
C GLU A 64 21.11 11.91 9.11
N ASP A 65 19.87 11.45 8.80
CA ASP A 65 19.33 10.22 9.38
C ASP A 65 20.14 8.98 8.98
N VAL A 66 20.70 9.00 7.78
CA VAL A 66 21.44 7.87 7.21
C VAL A 66 22.97 8.07 7.24
N ALA A 67 23.47 9.16 7.81
CA ALA A 67 24.91 9.47 7.83
C ALA A 67 25.75 8.35 8.46
N GLU A 68 25.26 7.73 9.54
CA GLU A 68 25.93 6.61 10.22
C GLU A 68 26.02 5.35 9.38
N GLU A 69 25.17 5.20 8.37
CA GLU A 69 25.20 4.09 7.42
C GLU A 69 26.36 4.22 6.41
N GLY A 70 27.04 5.36 6.35
CA GLY A 70 28.14 5.60 5.41
C GLY A 70 27.69 5.63 3.95
N VAL A 71 26.44 5.95 3.69
CA VAL A 71 25.85 6.06 2.36
C VAL A 71 26.05 7.45 1.77
N ARG A 72 25.91 7.57 0.46
CA ARG A 72 25.88 8.83 -0.28
C ARG A 72 24.57 8.96 -1.05
N PRO A 73 24.06 10.16 -1.28
CA PRO A 73 22.89 10.36 -2.15
C PRO A 73 23.07 9.66 -3.49
N GLY A 74 22.02 8.99 -3.95
CA GLY A 74 22.05 8.21 -5.19
C GLY A 74 20.67 8.12 -5.84
N GLY A 75 20.63 7.55 -7.04
CA GLY A 75 19.39 7.30 -7.76
C GLY A 75 18.86 5.91 -7.44
N GLY A 76 17.64 5.84 -6.95
CA GLY A 76 16.90 4.60 -6.74
C GLY A 76 15.41 4.91 -6.64
N ARG A 77 14.60 3.89 -6.86
CA ARG A 77 13.15 3.97 -6.64
C ARG A 77 12.72 2.72 -5.91
N VAL A 78 11.72 2.87 -5.05
CA VAL A 78 11.01 1.71 -4.51
C VAL A 78 10.42 0.93 -5.67
N SER A 79 10.63 -0.38 -5.63
CA SER A 79 10.24 -1.29 -6.69
C SER A 79 9.47 -2.49 -6.12
N GLY A 80 9.08 -3.40 -6.99
CA GLY A 80 8.33 -4.59 -6.58
C GLY A 80 6.97 -4.21 -5.96
N CYS A 81 6.62 -4.87 -4.88
CA CYS A 81 5.33 -4.68 -4.21
C CYS A 81 5.12 -3.28 -3.65
N LEU A 82 6.18 -2.57 -3.28
CA LEU A 82 6.09 -1.20 -2.75
C LEU A 82 5.67 -0.20 -3.83
N GLY A 83 6.03 -0.44 -5.09
CA GLY A 83 5.58 0.38 -6.22
C GLY A 83 4.09 0.25 -6.51
N GLY A 84 3.45 -0.83 -6.06
CA GLY A 84 2.01 -1.11 -6.22
C GLY A 84 1.12 -0.56 -5.09
N LEU A 85 1.67 0.18 -4.14
CA LEU A 85 0.86 0.80 -3.09
C LEU A 85 -0.12 1.83 -3.67
N ALA A 86 -1.23 2.02 -2.97
CA ALA A 86 -2.27 2.96 -3.37
C ALA A 86 -1.70 4.35 -3.71
N ALA A 87 -2.37 5.06 -4.63
CA ALA A 87 -1.96 6.41 -5.01
C ALA A 87 -2.14 7.40 -3.86
N GLY A 88 -1.21 8.34 -3.74
CA GLY A 88 -1.19 9.41 -2.74
C GLY A 88 -0.13 10.45 -3.08
N VAL A 89 0.02 11.47 -2.23
CA VAL A 89 1.10 12.44 -2.36
C VAL A 89 2.39 11.80 -1.88
N ARG A 90 3.43 11.76 -2.73
CA ARG A 90 4.65 10.99 -2.49
C ARG A 90 5.89 11.88 -2.48
N GLN A 91 6.83 11.48 -1.64
CA GLN A 91 8.20 11.98 -1.62
C GLN A 91 9.15 10.81 -1.43
N SER A 92 10.26 10.79 -2.15
CA SER A 92 11.28 9.74 -2.03
C SER A 92 12.68 10.31 -1.92
N ALA A 93 13.54 9.56 -1.22
CA ALA A 93 14.97 9.78 -1.15
C ALA A 93 15.70 8.43 -1.32
N SER A 94 16.90 8.45 -1.87
CA SER A 94 17.65 7.24 -2.16
C SER A 94 19.14 7.46 -1.95
N TRP A 95 19.83 6.42 -1.49
CA TRP A 95 21.26 6.43 -1.20
C TRP A 95 21.92 5.15 -1.66
N VAL A 96 23.21 5.23 -1.87
CA VAL A 96 24.05 4.12 -2.29
C VAL A 96 25.16 3.90 -1.28
N TYR A 97 25.30 2.67 -0.80
CA TYR A 97 26.41 2.23 0.03
C TYR A 97 27.70 2.10 -0.82
N PRO A 98 28.89 2.21 -0.22
CA PRO A 98 30.14 1.94 -0.92
C PRO A 98 30.21 0.56 -1.58
N SER A 99 29.45 -0.41 -1.04
CA SER A 99 29.32 -1.77 -1.59
C SER A 99 28.46 -1.85 -2.87
N GLY A 100 27.85 -0.74 -3.30
CA GLY A 100 26.87 -0.72 -4.39
C GLY A 100 25.44 -1.10 -3.98
N SER A 101 25.21 -1.47 -2.71
CA SER A 101 23.86 -1.68 -2.18
C SER A 101 23.06 -0.39 -2.20
N VAL A 102 21.75 -0.48 -2.39
CA VAL A 102 20.86 0.68 -2.53
C VAL A 102 19.87 0.73 -1.37
N LEU A 103 19.72 1.91 -0.80
CA LEU A 103 18.72 2.25 0.19
C LEU A 103 17.74 3.25 -0.43
N THR A 104 16.44 2.99 -0.34
CA THR A 104 15.41 3.91 -0.80
C THR A 104 14.32 4.03 0.24
N ASN A 105 13.94 5.26 0.58
CA ASN A 105 12.78 5.57 1.41
C ASN A 105 11.76 6.36 0.59
N GLU A 106 10.52 5.92 0.59
CA GLU A 106 9.39 6.62 0.00
C GLU A 106 8.32 6.83 1.06
N VAL A 107 7.85 8.05 1.19
CA VAL A 107 6.75 8.40 2.09
C VAL A 107 5.55 8.80 1.26
N THR A 108 4.39 8.23 1.59
CA THR A 108 3.11 8.52 0.93
C THR A 108 2.11 9.02 1.96
N SER A 109 1.52 10.18 1.72
CA SER A 109 0.40 10.73 2.48
C SER A 109 -0.90 10.51 1.73
N TYR A 110 -1.93 10.01 2.41
CA TYR A 110 -3.23 9.68 1.84
C TYR A 110 -4.30 10.63 2.36
N PRO A 111 -5.07 11.31 1.47
CA PRO A 111 -6.14 12.20 1.91
C PRO A 111 -7.38 11.45 2.40
N ASP A 112 -7.60 10.23 1.92
CA ASP A 112 -8.84 9.48 1.99
C ASP A 112 -8.79 8.20 2.83
N ARG A 113 -7.60 7.77 3.27
CA ARG A 113 -7.46 6.48 3.96
C ARG A 113 -6.45 6.49 5.10
N VAL A 114 -6.58 5.51 5.99
CA VAL A 114 -5.66 5.28 7.10
C VAL A 114 -4.45 4.48 6.60
N GLY A 115 -3.25 4.94 6.94
CA GLY A 115 -2.01 4.27 6.55
C GLY A 115 -1.93 2.81 7.02
N ALA A 116 -2.44 2.51 8.21
CA ALA A 116 -2.47 1.14 8.73
C ALA A 116 -3.26 0.18 7.82
N ALA A 117 -4.36 0.63 7.21
CA ALA A 117 -5.12 -0.17 6.25
C ALA A 117 -4.31 -0.45 4.98
N VAL A 118 -3.52 0.52 4.51
CA VAL A 118 -2.62 0.34 3.36
C VAL A 118 -1.55 -0.70 3.67
N VAL A 119 -0.91 -0.61 4.85
CA VAL A 119 0.11 -1.58 5.29
C VAL A 119 -0.47 -2.99 5.43
N SER A 120 -1.66 -3.12 6.03
CA SER A 120 -2.33 -4.42 6.19
C SER A 120 -2.76 -5.03 4.87
N GLY A 121 -3.17 -4.20 3.90
CA GLY A 121 -3.57 -4.61 2.55
C GLY A 121 -2.41 -4.88 1.60
N ALA A 122 -1.18 -4.52 1.95
CA ALA A 122 -0.01 -4.70 1.09
C ALA A 122 0.25 -6.19 0.84
N LYS A 123 0.34 -6.56 -0.45
CA LYS A 123 0.62 -7.93 -0.89
C LYS A 123 2.02 -7.97 -1.48
N CYS A 124 2.99 -8.34 -0.67
CA CYS A 124 4.37 -8.50 -1.09
C CYS A 124 4.74 -9.98 -1.15
N GLY A 125 5.51 -10.35 -2.15
CA GLY A 125 6.16 -11.66 -2.23
C GLY A 125 7.32 -11.80 -1.24
N GLY A 126 7.94 -12.98 -1.21
CA GLY A 126 9.08 -13.26 -0.37
C GLY A 126 8.71 -13.72 1.05
N VAL A 127 9.68 -13.71 1.93
CA VAL A 127 9.57 -14.20 3.30
C VAL A 127 9.27 -13.03 4.23
N VAL A 128 8.21 -13.16 5.02
CA VAL A 128 7.93 -12.20 6.10
C VAL A 128 9.03 -12.28 7.14
N VAL A 129 9.58 -11.14 7.54
CA VAL A 129 10.65 -11.06 8.53
C VAL A 129 10.22 -10.26 9.73
N SER A 130 10.63 -10.72 10.92
CA SER A 130 10.47 -9.97 12.16
C SER A 130 11.56 -8.94 12.29
N LEU A 131 11.17 -7.69 12.44
CA LEU A 131 12.04 -6.58 12.80
C LEU A 131 11.66 -6.05 14.19
N PRO A 132 12.54 -5.30 14.88
CA PRO A 132 12.16 -4.61 16.11
C PRO A 132 10.87 -3.82 15.92
N VAL A 133 10.00 -3.86 16.92
CA VAL A 133 8.75 -3.10 16.90
C VAL A 133 9.09 -1.61 16.95
N ALA A 134 8.60 -0.88 15.96
CA ALA A 134 8.78 0.57 15.91
C ALA A 134 7.77 1.24 16.85
N GLU A 135 8.27 2.02 17.80
CA GLU A 135 7.41 2.74 18.75
C GLU A 135 6.58 3.83 18.06
N GLY A 136 5.35 4.00 18.53
CA GLY A 136 4.47 5.07 18.08
C GLY A 136 3.92 4.92 16.66
N VAL A 137 4.12 3.78 15.99
CA VAL A 137 3.48 3.48 14.69
C VAL A 137 2.22 2.65 14.89
N ALA A 138 1.25 2.83 13.97
CA ALA A 138 -0.03 2.12 14.02
C ALA A 138 0.03 0.75 13.32
N ALA A 139 0.97 0.56 12.39
CA ALA A 139 1.19 -0.70 11.70
C ALA A 139 2.64 -0.80 11.21
N GLN A 140 3.16 -2.04 11.22
CA GLN A 140 4.48 -2.38 10.71
C GLN A 140 4.42 -3.73 10.02
N ARG A 141 5.05 -3.83 8.84
CA ARG A 141 5.29 -5.10 8.14
C ARG A 141 6.63 -5.07 7.42
N ALA A 142 7.26 -6.24 7.30
CA ALA A 142 8.53 -6.37 6.60
C ALA A 142 8.62 -7.71 5.86
N TRP A 143 9.29 -7.69 4.71
CA TRP A 143 9.52 -8.86 3.86
C TRP A 143 10.92 -8.78 3.26
N CYS A 144 11.50 -9.95 2.98
CA CYS A 144 12.68 -10.03 2.15
C CYS A 144 12.43 -10.99 0.97
N GLU A 145 12.73 -10.50 -0.22
CA GLU A 145 12.70 -11.27 -1.46
C GLU A 145 14.09 -11.23 -2.09
N GLY A 146 14.73 -12.40 -2.18
CA GLY A 146 16.14 -12.46 -2.53
C GLY A 146 16.98 -11.58 -1.58
N ALA A 147 17.82 -10.74 -2.15
CA ALA A 147 18.69 -9.82 -1.41
C ALA A 147 18.07 -8.42 -1.18
N THR A 148 16.78 -8.28 -1.34
CA THR A 148 16.05 -7.02 -1.10
C THR A 148 15.09 -7.20 0.08
N CYS A 149 15.19 -6.33 1.09
CA CYS A 149 14.25 -6.26 2.19
C CYS A 149 13.41 -4.98 2.10
N SER A 150 12.12 -5.14 2.30
CA SER A 150 11.12 -4.07 2.26
C SER A 150 10.44 -3.94 3.62
N VAL A 151 10.26 -2.71 4.09
CA VAL A 151 9.59 -2.38 5.35
C VAL A 151 8.51 -1.35 5.08
N LEU A 152 7.35 -1.53 5.67
CA LEU A 152 6.27 -0.55 5.71
C LEU A 152 5.99 -0.18 7.16
N LEU A 153 6.00 1.11 7.46
CA LEU A 153 5.53 1.69 8.72
C LEU A 153 4.38 2.65 8.44
N ALA A 154 3.36 2.66 9.28
CA ALA A 154 2.25 3.59 9.15
C ALA A 154 1.94 4.32 10.44
N LYS A 155 1.61 5.62 10.33
CA LYS A 155 1.04 6.44 11.40
C LYS A 155 0.04 7.42 10.80
N GLY A 156 -1.14 7.53 11.40
CA GLY A 156 -2.21 8.37 10.86
C GLY A 156 -2.57 7.97 9.42
N ASN A 157 -2.49 8.92 8.51
CA ASN A 157 -2.71 8.75 7.09
C ASN A 157 -1.41 8.68 6.26
N VAL A 158 -0.29 8.45 6.91
CA VAL A 158 1.04 8.38 6.28
C VAL A 158 1.59 6.97 6.33
N VAL A 159 2.21 6.54 5.22
CA VAL A 159 2.99 5.31 5.12
C VAL A 159 4.41 5.66 4.71
N SER A 160 5.38 5.17 5.46
CA SER A 160 6.80 5.19 5.09
C SER A 160 7.21 3.80 4.61
N ALA A 161 7.68 3.73 3.38
CA ALA A 161 8.17 2.52 2.73
C ALA A 161 9.69 2.60 2.63
N LEU A 162 10.38 1.59 3.14
CA LEU A 162 11.82 1.42 3.02
C LEU A 162 12.12 0.22 2.14
N SER A 163 13.07 0.35 1.24
CA SER A 163 13.65 -0.76 0.47
C SER A 163 15.15 -0.74 0.60
N VAL A 164 15.73 -1.88 0.96
CA VAL A 164 17.17 -2.09 1.01
C VAL A 164 17.54 -3.24 0.10
N ALA A 165 18.23 -2.95 -0.99
CA ALA A 165 18.81 -3.95 -1.88
C ALA A 165 20.30 -4.09 -1.58
N ALA A 166 20.74 -5.27 -1.16
CA ALA A 166 22.12 -5.55 -0.73
C ALA A 166 22.69 -6.75 -1.47
N SER A 167 23.95 -7.10 -1.20
CA SER A 167 24.57 -8.27 -1.80
C SER A 167 24.06 -9.60 -1.23
N THR A 168 23.44 -9.58 -0.04
CA THR A 168 22.86 -10.77 0.61
C THR A 168 21.60 -10.41 1.38
N PRO A 169 20.67 -11.38 1.59
CA PRO A 169 19.47 -11.15 2.40
C PRO A 169 19.78 -10.69 3.82
N ALA A 170 20.81 -11.27 4.45
CA ALA A 170 21.20 -10.93 5.81
C ALA A 170 21.64 -9.46 5.93
N ARG A 171 22.47 -8.97 5.00
CA ARG A 171 22.88 -7.56 4.97
C ARG A 171 21.72 -6.61 4.75
N ALA A 172 20.77 -6.95 3.86
CA ALA A 172 19.57 -6.16 3.63
C ALA A 172 18.72 -6.09 4.91
N GLN A 173 18.53 -7.22 5.59
CA GLN A 173 17.74 -7.29 6.82
C GLN A 173 18.41 -6.53 7.98
N ASP A 174 19.73 -6.62 8.12
CA ASP A 174 20.45 -5.90 9.18
C ASP A 174 20.42 -4.38 8.97
N ALA A 175 20.55 -3.91 7.73
CA ALA A 175 20.37 -2.50 7.42
C ALA A 175 18.92 -2.05 7.69
N ALA A 176 17.93 -2.84 7.31
CA ALA A 176 16.53 -2.54 7.62
C ALA A 176 16.29 -2.44 9.13
N LYS A 177 16.85 -3.34 9.94
CA LYS A 177 16.74 -3.30 11.42
C LYS A 177 17.28 -1.99 12.00
N ARG A 178 18.43 -1.49 11.52
CA ARG A 178 19.02 -0.24 12.00
C ARG A 178 18.20 0.98 11.60
N LEU A 179 17.54 0.94 10.45
CA LEU A 179 16.80 2.06 9.90
C LEU A 179 15.36 2.18 10.41
N VAL A 180 14.75 1.09 10.87
CA VAL A 180 13.36 1.10 11.41
C VAL A 180 13.17 2.14 12.52
N PRO A 181 14.03 2.26 13.54
CA PRO A 181 13.88 3.30 14.57
C PRO A 181 13.94 4.73 14.00
N LYS A 182 14.77 4.97 12.99
CA LYS A 182 14.91 6.28 12.33
C LYS A 182 13.63 6.64 11.53
N LEU A 183 13.06 5.67 10.82
CA LEU A 183 11.76 5.83 10.17
C LEU A 183 10.64 6.14 11.18
N ALA A 184 10.60 5.43 12.31
CA ALA A 184 9.63 5.66 13.36
C ALA A 184 9.76 7.06 13.96
N ALA A 185 10.98 7.52 14.21
CA ALA A 185 11.26 8.87 14.69
C ALA A 185 10.74 9.95 13.73
N ARG A 186 10.94 9.79 12.43
CA ARG A 186 10.36 10.69 11.40
C ARG A 186 8.84 10.68 11.40
N LEU A 187 8.22 9.52 11.62
CA LEU A 187 6.76 9.41 11.74
C LEU A 187 6.23 9.95 13.07
N ALA A 188 7.06 10.16 14.09
CA ALA A 188 6.60 10.60 15.42
C ALA A 188 5.82 11.90 15.38
N GLY A 189 6.19 12.85 14.50
CA GLY A 189 5.51 14.13 14.29
C GLY A 189 4.14 14.04 13.57
N VAL A 190 3.79 12.89 13.02
CA VAL A 190 2.51 12.70 12.34
C VAL A 190 1.40 12.50 13.39
N ALA A 191 0.32 13.29 13.28
CA ALA A 191 -0.84 13.14 14.15
C ALA A 191 -1.47 11.75 13.99
N SER A 192 -1.79 11.11 15.11
CA SER A 192 -2.57 9.86 15.11
C SER A 192 -4.01 10.18 14.72
N VAL A 193 -4.53 9.48 13.72
CA VAL A 193 -5.97 9.51 13.41
C VAL A 193 -6.64 8.61 14.44
N GLN A 194 -7.39 9.21 15.36
CA GLN A 194 -8.29 8.45 16.23
C GLN A 194 -9.46 7.93 15.38
N PRO A 195 -9.87 6.67 15.59
CA PRO A 195 -11.01 6.07 14.91
C PRO A 195 -12.35 6.75 15.24
#